data_b72ae9dcb10440facc331fd2108bfdfe
#
_entry.id   b72ae9dcb10440facc331fd2108bfdfe
#
_cell.length_a   1.000
_cell.length_b   1.000
_cell.length_c   1.000
_cell.angle_alpha   90.00
_cell.angle_beta   90.00
_cell.angle_gamma   90.00
#
_symmetry.space_group_name_H-M   'P 1'
#
loop_
_entity.id
_entity.type
_entity.pdbx_description
1 polymer ?
#
loop_
_entity_poly.entity_id
_entity_poly.type
_entity_poly.pdbx_seq_one_letter_code
_entity_poly.pdbx_strand_id
1 'polypeptide(L)'
;KNDYTSLIKELEKNNGATSLKFREIMSSKAFGLTAYYDAMIANWFNNKLNIQFPERKTIFGRKFKNLRYGENPHQESSIYINDYEDKKLGFTQIHGKELSYNNFNDIFASLDVLQSIKGKAGTVIIKHANPCGVSEHKNPLDSFKNAYACDPISAFGGVIACNYKIKKNIALEINKNFLEVILGKGFDKDSLKILKKKKNLRIIDISKFKPKNISSFRFFDGSFLIQNKNKIVLDRKKIKCVTKLKPSKKELAEIEFAFNISKYVKSNAIVL
;
A
#
# COMPACT_ATOMS: atom_id res chain seq x y z
N LYS A 1 -31.61 -2.44 4.66
CA LYS A 1 -32.46 -2.31 3.43
C LYS A 1 -32.17 -3.40 2.40
N ASN A 2 -30.91 -3.76 2.18
CA ASN A 2 -30.52 -4.74 1.14
C ASN A 2 -31.07 -6.15 1.39
N ASP A 3 -31.46 -6.49 2.60
CA ASP A 3 -31.94 -7.83 2.97
C ASP A 3 -33.48 -7.96 2.91
N TYR A 4 -34.22 -6.87 2.71
CA TYR A 4 -35.69 -6.91 2.69
C TYR A 4 -36.24 -7.77 1.54
N THR A 5 -35.65 -7.62 0.34
CA THR A 5 -36.07 -8.44 -0.81
C THR A 5 -35.81 -9.92 -0.58
N SER A 6 -34.70 -10.27 0.08
CA SER A 6 -34.37 -11.65 0.42
C SER A 6 -35.33 -12.22 1.47
N LEU A 7 -35.72 -11.39 2.47
CA LEU A 7 -36.70 -11.77 3.48
C LEU A 7 -38.08 -12.02 2.88
N ILE A 8 -38.56 -11.14 2.02
CA ILE A 8 -39.86 -11.29 1.33
C ILE A 8 -39.91 -12.60 0.57
N LYS A 9 -38.87 -12.87 -0.27
CA LYS A 9 -38.77 -14.13 -1.02
C LYS A 9 -38.76 -15.37 -0.12
N GLU A 10 -38.09 -15.28 1.02
CA GLU A 10 -38.02 -16.38 1.98
C GLU A 10 -39.40 -16.67 2.63
N LEU A 11 -40.13 -15.60 3.00
CA LEU A 11 -41.50 -15.69 3.53
C LEU A 11 -42.48 -16.26 2.49
N GLU A 12 -42.43 -15.78 1.26
CA GLU A 12 -43.25 -16.29 0.16
C GLU A 12 -43.00 -17.79 -0.07
N LYS A 13 -41.73 -18.21 -0.09
CA LYS A 13 -41.34 -19.60 -0.30
C LYS A 13 -41.77 -20.56 0.80
N ASN A 14 -41.84 -20.06 2.03
CA ASN A 14 -42.10 -20.88 3.22
C ASN A 14 -43.43 -20.54 3.91
N ASN A 15 -44.44 -20.11 3.15
CA ASN A 15 -45.81 -19.83 3.66
C ASN A 15 -45.80 -18.86 4.87
N GLY A 16 -45.07 -17.79 4.82
CA GLY A 16 -44.99 -16.78 5.89
C GLY A 16 -43.95 -17.09 6.97
N ALA A 17 -43.21 -18.18 6.88
CA ALA A 17 -42.14 -18.55 7.80
C ALA A 17 -40.76 -18.30 7.24
N THR A 18 -39.72 -18.46 8.05
CA THR A 18 -38.31 -18.41 7.63
C THR A 18 -37.59 -19.73 7.95
N SER A 19 -36.74 -20.21 7.05
CA SER A 19 -35.92 -21.40 7.30
C SER A 19 -34.84 -21.13 8.38
N LEU A 20 -34.38 -22.21 9.03
CA LEU A 20 -33.29 -22.11 10.00
C LEU A 20 -32.04 -21.51 9.34
N LYS A 21 -31.67 -21.99 8.16
CA LYS A 21 -30.51 -21.48 7.41
C LYS A 21 -30.59 -19.99 7.12
N PHE A 22 -31.78 -19.47 6.76
CA PHE A 22 -31.98 -18.02 6.56
C PHE A 22 -31.74 -17.25 7.85
N ARG A 23 -32.29 -17.72 8.99
CA ARG A 23 -32.08 -17.08 10.30
C ARG A 23 -30.61 -17.07 10.71
N GLU A 24 -29.88 -18.16 10.50
CA GLU A 24 -28.44 -18.25 10.76
C GLU A 24 -27.65 -17.22 9.93
N ILE A 25 -27.96 -17.10 8.64
CA ILE A 25 -27.33 -16.09 7.77
C ILE A 25 -27.64 -14.67 8.27
N MET A 26 -28.89 -14.38 8.65
CA MET A 26 -29.26 -13.07 9.16
C MET A 26 -28.61 -12.77 10.51
N SER A 27 -28.51 -13.75 11.39
CA SER A 27 -27.79 -13.64 12.67
C SER A 27 -26.29 -13.34 12.45
N SER A 28 -25.63 -14.06 11.55
CA SER A 28 -24.24 -13.78 11.17
C SER A 28 -24.05 -12.36 10.69
N LYS A 29 -24.95 -11.85 9.84
CA LYS A 29 -24.92 -10.46 9.36
C LYS A 29 -25.15 -9.44 10.48
N ALA A 30 -26.09 -9.73 11.39
CA ALA A 30 -26.41 -8.83 12.50
C ALA A 30 -25.23 -8.73 13.47
N PHE A 31 -24.68 -9.85 13.92
CA PHE A 31 -23.51 -9.86 14.80
C PHE A 31 -22.26 -9.28 14.12
N GLY A 32 -22.06 -9.57 12.82
CA GLY A 32 -20.97 -8.96 12.06
C GLY A 32 -21.08 -7.43 12.00
N LEU A 33 -22.30 -6.89 11.88
CA LEU A 33 -22.53 -5.44 11.85
C LEU A 33 -22.30 -4.79 13.22
N THR A 34 -22.82 -5.39 14.31
CA THR A 34 -22.66 -4.85 15.67
C THR A 34 -21.20 -4.93 16.11
N ALA A 35 -20.53 -6.08 15.90
CA ALA A 35 -19.11 -6.25 16.21
C ALA A 35 -18.23 -5.25 15.45
N TYR A 36 -18.51 -5.00 14.15
CA TYR A 36 -17.83 -3.97 13.35
C TYR A 36 -18.01 -2.58 13.97
N TYR A 37 -19.24 -2.22 14.36
CA TYR A 37 -19.56 -0.94 14.95
C TYR A 37 -18.87 -0.74 16.30
N ASP A 38 -18.93 -1.72 17.19
CA ASP A 38 -18.30 -1.66 18.52
C ASP A 38 -16.75 -1.62 18.40
N ALA A 39 -16.18 -2.43 17.49
CA ALA A 39 -14.74 -2.38 17.21
C ALA A 39 -14.29 -1.01 16.68
N MET A 40 -15.10 -0.38 15.85
CA MET A 40 -14.86 0.96 15.32
C MET A 40 -14.85 2.00 16.46
N ILE A 41 -15.83 1.97 17.36
CA ILE A 41 -15.93 2.86 18.52
C ILE A 41 -14.72 2.64 19.45
N ALA A 42 -14.42 1.40 19.81
CA ALA A 42 -13.30 1.06 20.68
C ALA A 42 -11.95 1.59 20.13
N ASN A 43 -11.70 1.40 18.83
CA ASN A 43 -10.49 1.93 18.21
C ASN A 43 -10.48 3.47 18.12
N TRP A 44 -11.64 4.12 17.95
CA TRP A 44 -11.74 5.58 17.98
C TRP A 44 -11.34 6.13 19.35
N PHE A 45 -11.88 5.56 20.44
CA PHE A 45 -11.52 5.97 21.81
C PHE A 45 -10.04 5.71 22.11
N ASN A 46 -9.51 4.53 21.74
CA ASN A 46 -8.07 4.23 21.91
C ASN A 46 -7.19 5.28 21.20
N ASN A 47 -7.55 5.67 19.97
CA ASN A 47 -6.82 6.70 19.23
C ASN A 47 -6.94 8.08 19.90
N LYS A 48 -8.14 8.46 20.35
CA LYS A 48 -8.38 9.74 21.05
C LYS A 48 -7.59 9.86 22.36
N LEU A 49 -7.45 8.75 23.07
CA LEU A 49 -6.74 8.66 24.36
C LEU A 49 -5.25 8.30 24.19
N ASN A 50 -4.74 8.16 22.95
CA ASN A 50 -3.38 7.72 22.63
C ASN A 50 -3.00 6.34 23.25
N ILE A 51 -3.96 5.44 23.45
CA ILE A 51 -3.73 4.08 23.93
C ILE A 51 -3.32 3.20 22.73
N GLN A 52 -2.04 2.91 22.62
CA GLN A 52 -1.49 2.12 21.51
C GLN A 52 -1.71 0.62 21.68
N PHE A 53 -1.55 0.11 22.89
CA PHE A 53 -1.65 -1.30 23.24
C PHE A 53 -2.71 -1.51 24.33
N PRO A 54 -4.01 -1.46 23.97
CA PRO A 54 -5.09 -1.72 24.93
C PRO A 54 -5.11 -3.17 25.37
N GLU A 55 -5.66 -3.44 26.55
CA GLU A 55 -5.85 -4.80 27.10
C GLU A 55 -6.59 -5.73 26.13
N ARG A 56 -7.62 -5.21 25.45
CA ARG A 56 -8.35 -5.92 24.38
C ARG A 56 -8.23 -5.19 23.07
N LYS A 57 -7.58 -5.82 22.10
CA LYS A 57 -7.36 -5.25 20.78
C LYS A 57 -8.38 -5.77 19.78
N THR A 58 -9.15 -4.87 19.20
CA THR A 58 -10.08 -5.18 18.13
C THR A 58 -9.55 -4.72 16.78
N ILE A 59 -9.83 -5.49 15.73
CA ILE A 59 -9.53 -5.16 14.34
C ILE A 59 -10.86 -5.16 13.58
N PHE A 60 -11.10 -4.15 12.78
CA PHE A 60 -12.31 -4.04 11.98
C PHE A 60 -11.96 -3.72 10.53
N GLY A 61 -12.82 -4.14 9.62
CA GLY A 61 -12.66 -3.85 8.21
C GLY A 61 -13.92 -4.17 7.44
N ARG A 62 -14.28 -3.32 6.50
CA ARG A 62 -15.36 -3.59 5.56
C ARG A 62 -14.77 -4.12 4.27
N LYS A 63 -15.30 -5.25 3.79
CA LYS A 63 -14.87 -5.83 2.52
C LYS A 63 -15.03 -4.80 1.39
N PHE A 64 -13.93 -4.49 0.73
CA PHE A 64 -13.94 -3.63 -0.44
C PHE A 64 -14.26 -4.43 -1.69
N LYS A 65 -13.52 -5.53 -1.91
CA LYS A 65 -13.79 -6.51 -2.99
C LYS A 65 -13.08 -7.83 -2.76
N ASN A 66 -13.56 -8.88 -3.42
CA ASN A 66 -12.81 -10.11 -3.61
C ASN A 66 -11.71 -9.88 -4.65
N LEU A 67 -10.57 -10.52 -4.47
CA LEU A 67 -9.49 -10.57 -5.45
C LEU A 67 -9.56 -11.91 -6.20
N ARG A 68 -8.92 -11.99 -7.36
CA ARG A 68 -8.97 -13.20 -8.19
C ARG A 68 -8.38 -14.41 -7.47
N TYR A 69 -7.31 -14.20 -6.71
CA TYR A 69 -6.60 -15.19 -5.90
C TYR A 69 -5.67 -14.45 -4.93
N GLY A 70 -5.07 -15.16 -3.97
CA GLY A 70 -4.12 -14.64 -3.01
C GLY A 70 -2.70 -14.48 -3.60
N GLU A 71 -1.70 -14.82 -2.82
CA GLU A 71 -0.32 -14.84 -3.30
C GLU A 71 -0.14 -15.88 -4.41
N ASN A 72 -0.81 -17.03 -4.27
CA ASN A 72 -0.83 -18.13 -5.24
C ASN A 72 -2.23 -18.37 -5.81
N PRO A 73 -2.34 -18.95 -7.02
CA PRO A 73 -3.62 -19.09 -7.73
C PRO A 73 -4.70 -19.91 -7.00
N HIS A 74 -4.33 -20.82 -6.12
CA HIS A 74 -5.26 -21.66 -5.35
C HIS A 74 -5.77 -21.02 -4.06
N GLN A 75 -5.26 -19.85 -3.69
CA GLN A 75 -5.65 -19.15 -2.46
C GLN A 75 -6.75 -18.13 -2.74
N GLU A 76 -7.85 -18.18 -1.98
CA GLU A 76 -8.85 -17.13 -2.00
C GLU A 76 -8.36 -15.88 -1.27
N SER A 77 -8.75 -14.71 -1.74
CA SER A 77 -8.38 -13.46 -1.09
C SER A 77 -9.39 -12.33 -1.27
N SER A 78 -9.36 -11.40 -0.35
CA SER A 78 -10.18 -10.20 -0.37
C SER A 78 -9.42 -9.02 0.21
N ILE A 79 -9.72 -7.83 -0.25
CA ILE A 79 -9.22 -6.60 0.38
C ILE A 79 -10.32 -5.96 1.24
N TYR A 80 -9.93 -5.52 2.43
CA TYR A 80 -10.79 -4.83 3.39
C TYR A 80 -10.28 -3.40 3.63
N ILE A 81 -11.19 -2.49 3.91
CA ILE A 81 -10.90 -1.11 4.28
C ILE A 81 -11.30 -0.92 5.75
N ASN A 82 -10.37 -0.43 6.56
CA ASN A 82 -10.55 -0.12 7.97
C ASN A 82 -10.60 1.39 8.22
N ASP A 83 -11.40 2.11 7.43
CA ASP A 83 -11.50 3.55 7.52
C ASP A 83 -12.83 3.99 8.15
N TYR A 84 -12.76 5.00 9.03
CA TYR A 84 -13.94 5.63 9.63
C TYR A 84 -14.67 6.54 8.62
N GLU A 85 -13.92 7.21 7.77
CA GLU A 85 -14.43 8.30 6.92
C GLU A 85 -14.52 7.93 5.46
N ASP A 86 -13.52 7.21 4.93
CA ASP A 86 -13.40 6.93 3.50
C ASP A 86 -13.71 5.46 3.15
N LYS A 87 -14.77 5.27 2.42
CA LYS A 87 -15.12 3.97 1.82
C LYS A 87 -14.23 3.60 0.63
N LYS A 88 -13.02 4.21 0.53
CA LYS A 88 -12.13 4.13 -0.65
C LYS A 88 -10.71 3.82 -0.24
N LEU A 89 -10.00 3.11 -1.09
CA LEU A 89 -8.54 3.09 -1.06
C LEU A 89 -8.05 4.52 -1.29
N GLY A 90 -7.02 4.96 -0.59
CA GLY A 90 -6.48 6.33 -0.75
C GLY A 90 -5.93 6.65 -2.15
N PHE A 91 -6.15 5.78 -3.14
CA PHE A 91 -5.71 5.92 -4.52
C PHE A 91 -6.78 5.42 -5.51
N THR A 92 -6.65 5.79 -6.78
CA THR A 92 -7.59 5.42 -7.85
C THR A 92 -6.86 4.73 -9.00
N GLN A 93 -7.27 3.52 -9.35
CA GLN A 93 -6.83 2.90 -10.60
C GLN A 93 -7.58 3.53 -11.77
N ILE A 94 -6.85 4.07 -12.74
CA ILE A 94 -7.40 4.79 -13.90
C ILE A 94 -7.21 4.04 -15.22
N HIS A 95 -6.44 2.93 -15.23
CA HIS A 95 -6.25 2.08 -16.40
C HIS A 95 -5.70 0.70 -16.03
N GLY A 96 -5.85 -0.26 -16.95
CA GLY A 96 -5.21 -1.56 -16.93
C GLY A 96 -6.04 -2.67 -16.31
N LYS A 97 -5.44 -3.85 -16.22
CA LYS A 97 -6.05 -5.02 -15.58
C LYS A 97 -6.36 -4.78 -14.11
N GLU A 98 -7.29 -5.55 -13.57
CA GLU A 98 -7.60 -5.56 -12.15
C GLU A 98 -6.35 -5.87 -11.30
N LEU A 99 -6.25 -5.20 -10.14
CA LEU A 99 -5.16 -5.41 -9.20
C LEU A 99 -5.29 -6.78 -8.53
N SER A 100 -4.20 -7.54 -8.50
CA SER A 100 -4.07 -8.80 -7.77
C SER A 100 -3.64 -8.54 -6.32
N TYR A 101 -3.67 -9.59 -5.48
CA TYR A 101 -3.11 -9.58 -4.13
C TYR A 101 -1.65 -9.10 -4.12
N ASN A 102 -0.81 -9.67 -5.00
CA ASN A 102 0.60 -9.28 -5.10
C ASN A 102 0.78 -7.83 -5.54
N ASN A 103 -0.07 -7.33 -6.46
CA ASN A 103 -0.02 -5.92 -6.82
C ASN A 103 -0.35 -5.01 -5.62
N PHE A 104 -1.35 -5.34 -4.81
CA PHE A 104 -1.65 -4.57 -3.60
C PHE A 104 -0.49 -4.59 -2.60
N ASN A 105 0.14 -5.74 -2.40
CA ASN A 105 1.29 -5.89 -1.51
C ASN A 105 2.46 -5.00 -1.96
N ASP A 106 2.80 -5.03 -3.25
CA ASP A 106 3.87 -4.20 -3.82
C ASP A 106 3.51 -2.70 -3.81
N ILE A 107 2.24 -2.34 -4.07
CA ILE A 107 1.75 -0.97 -3.98
C ILE A 107 1.91 -0.43 -2.56
N PHE A 108 1.50 -1.19 -1.54
CA PHE A 108 1.61 -0.76 -0.14
C PHE A 108 3.07 -0.58 0.27
N ALA A 109 3.95 -1.52 -0.11
CA ALA A 109 5.38 -1.40 0.12
C ALA A 109 5.95 -0.15 -0.59
N SER A 110 5.58 0.10 -1.85
CA SER A 110 6.05 1.28 -2.59
C SER A 110 5.62 2.60 -1.97
N LEU A 111 4.38 2.67 -1.48
CA LEU A 111 3.86 3.85 -0.81
C LEU A 111 4.54 4.09 0.54
N ASP A 112 4.86 3.04 1.28
CA ASP A 112 5.57 3.16 2.56
C ASP A 112 7.00 3.72 2.36
N VAL A 113 7.73 3.26 1.35
CA VAL A 113 9.06 3.82 1.00
C VAL A 113 8.94 5.26 0.51
N LEU A 114 7.98 5.52 -0.39
CA LEU A 114 7.79 6.84 -1.01
C LEU A 114 7.53 7.96 0.00
N GLN A 115 6.88 7.64 1.13
CA GLN A 115 6.62 8.58 2.22
C GLN A 115 7.89 9.10 2.91
N SER A 116 9.01 8.37 2.82
CA SER A 116 10.28 8.80 3.40
C SER A 116 11.00 9.86 2.57
N ILE A 117 10.65 9.99 1.30
CA ILE A 117 11.29 10.95 0.38
C ILE A 117 10.55 12.28 0.44
N LYS A 118 11.21 13.30 0.97
CA LYS A 118 10.64 14.64 1.18
C LYS A 118 11.45 15.71 0.45
N GLY A 119 10.73 16.69 -0.14
CA GLY A 119 11.37 17.90 -0.71
C GLY A 119 12.00 17.73 -2.09
N LYS A 120 12.09 16.52 -2.62
CA LYS A 120 12.60 16.23 -3.97
C LYS A 120 11.66 15.28 -4.72
N ALA A 121 11.86 15.17 -6.02
CA ALA A 121 11.19 14.12 -6.80
C ALA A 121 11.75 12.76 -6.41
N GLY A 122 10.88 11.90 -5.91
CA GLY A 122 11.21 10.55 -5.47
C GLY A 122 10.60 9.49 -6.37
N THR A 123 11.40 8.51 -6.74
CA THR A 123 10.99 7.31 -7.45
C THR A 123 11.38 6.08 -6.64
N VAL A 124 10.43 5.18 -6.50
CA VAL A 124 10.60 3.90 -5.79
C VAL A 124 10.18 2.77 -6.73
N ILE A 125 11.00 1.75 -6.85
CA ILE A 125 10.70 0.53 -7.60
C ILE A 125 10.69 -0.64 -6.64
N ILE A 126 9.57 -1.36 -6.62
CA ILE A 126 9.33 -2.50 -5.73
C ILE A 126 9.16 -3.77 -6.55
N LYS A 127 9.74 -4.85 -6.06
CA LYS A 127 9.48 -6.21 -6.52
C LYS A 127 9.36 -7.14 -5.31
N HIS A 128 8.28 -7.93 -5.26
CA HIS A 128 8.00 -8.85 -4.13
C HIS A 128 8.05 -8.17 -2.76
N ALA A 129 7.40 -6.99 -2.66
CA ALA A 129 7.36 -6.14 -1.48
C ALA A 129 8.74 -5.73 -0.94
N ASN A 130 9.77 -5.71 -1.79
CA ASN A 130 11.13 -5.28 -1.44
C ASN A 130 11.61 -4.20 -2.43
N PRO A 131 12.26 -3.12 -1.97
CA PRO A 131 12.85 -2.14 -2.86
C PRO A 131 14.00 -2.73 -3.68
N CYS A 132 13.97 -2.57 -5.00
CA CYS A 132 15.08 -2.88 -5.90
C CYS A 132 15.71 -1.62 -6.50
N GLY A 133 15.06 -0.47 -6.37
CA GLY A 133 15.61 0.81 -6.78
C GLY A 133 14.86 1.97 -6.12
N VAL A 134 15.61 2.89 -5.51
CA VAL A 134 15.06 4.10 -4.89
C VAL A 134 15.95 5.28 -5.21
N SER A 135 15.36 6.38 -5.63
CA SER A 135 16.12 7.61 -5.91
C SER A 135 15.32 8.84 -5.53
N GLU A 136 16.05 9.86 -5.09
CA GLU A 136 15.55 11.23 -5.00
C GLU A 136 16.41 12.17 -5.86
N HIS A 137 15.78 13.05 -6.63
CA HIS A 137 16.48 14.02 -7.45
C HIS A 137 15.66 15.30 -7.63
N LYS A 138 16.30 16.42 -7.95
CA LYS A 138 15.57 17.67 -8.28
C LYS A 138 14.73 17.52 -9.54
N ASN A 139 15.25 16.80 -10.54
CA ASN A 139 14.56 16.51 -11.79
C ASN A 139 13.84 15.15 -11.68
N PRO A 140 12.51 15.09 -11.95
CA PRO A 140 11.74 13.84 -11.93
C PRO A 140 12.23 12.76 -12.92
N LEU A 141 12.69 13.13 -14.10
CA LEU A 141 13.20 12.17 -15.07
C LEU A 141 14.49 11.49 -14.60
N ASP A 142 15.40 12.27 -14.00
CA ASP A 142 16.64 11.72 -13.46
C ASP A 142 16.36 10.87 -12.22
N SER A 143 15.39 11.26 -11.39
CA SER A 143 14.93 10.41 -10.29
C SER A 143 14.46 9.04 -10.80
N PHE A 144 13.67 8.99 -11.87
CA PHE A 144 13.27 7.72 -12.46
C PHE A 144 14.46 6.92 -13.01
N LYS A 145 15.32 7.55 -13.81
CA LYS A 145 16.48 6.89 -14.42
C LYS A 145 17.43 6.30 -13.36
N ASN A 146 17.72 7.07 -12.32
CA ASN A 146 18.60 6.63 -11.24
C ASN A 146 17.98 5.46 -10.46
N ALA A 147 16.69 5.54 -10.12
CA ALA A 147 16.01 4.43 -9.44
C ALA A 147 15.99 3.15 -10.30
N TYR A 148 15.78 3.28 -11.61
CA TYR A 148 15.80 2.14 -12.53
C TYR A 148 17.20 1.56 -12.70
N ALA A 149 18.23 2.40 -12.68
CA ALA A 149 19.62 2.00 -12.82
C ALA A 149 20.19 1.23 -11.61
N CYS A 150 19.53 1.30 -10.44
CA CYS A 150 19.95 0.55 -9.26
C CYS A 150 19.95 -0.97 -9.52
N ASP A 151 18.87 -1.50 -10.11
CA ASP A 151 18.74 -2.91 -10.48
C ASP A 151 17.73 -3.07 -11.62
N PRO A 152 18.15 -2.89 -12.88
CA PRO A 152 17.27 -3.02 -14.04
C PRO A 152 16.70 -4.41 -14.24
N ILE A 153 17.39 -5.45 -13.74
CA ILE A 153 16.96 -6.84 -13.87
C ILE A 153 15.79 -7.10 -12.93
N SER A 154 15.92 -6.78 -11.66
CA SER A 154 14.84 -6.94 -10.68
C SER A 154 13.67 -5.99 -10.91
N ALA A 155 13.90 -4.82 -11.52
CA ALA A 155 12.85 -3.87 -11.87
C ALA A 155 11.87 -4.40 -12.94
N PHE A 156 12.25 -5.42 -13.71
CA PHE A 156 11.39 -6.02 -14.73
C PHE A 156 10.10 -6.60 -14.13
N GLY A 157 8.94 -6.12 -14.60
CA GLY A 157 7.63 -6.50 -14.07
C GLY A 157 7.33 -5.96 -12.68
N GLY A 158 8.09 -4.99 -12.18
CA GLY A 158 7.91 -4.38 -10.88
C GLY A 158 6.81 -3.32 -10.84
N VAL A 159 6.65 -2.74 -9.65
CA VAL A 159 5.76 -1.63 -9.33
C VAL A 159 6.60 -0.37 -9.14
N ILE A 160 6.26 0.70 -9.85
CA ILE A 160 6.90 2.02 -9.71
C ILE A 160 5.97 2.99 -9.02
N ALA A 161 6.47 3.71 -8.01
CA ALA A 161 5.77 4.79 -7.36
C ALA A 161 6.57 6.09 -7.42
N CYS A 162 5.89 7.17 -7.83
CA CYS A 162 6.46 8.51 -7.97
C CYS A 162 5.69 9.51 -7.12
N ASN A 163 6.40 10.35 -6.34
CA ASN A 163 5.78 11.43 -5.55
C ASN A 163 5.53 12.72 -6.37
N TYR A 164 5.60 12.64 -7.69
CA TYR A 164 5.40 13.73 -8.63
C TYR A 164 4.40 13.38 -9.74
N LYS A 165 3.96 14.40 -10.48
CA LYS A 165 3.11 14.23 -11.66
C LYS A 165 3.91 13.64 -12.81
N ILE A 166 3.45 12.54 -13.37
CA ILE A 166 4.09 11.89 -14.52
C ILE A 166 3.74 12.66 -15.79
N LYS A 167 4.76 13.25 -16.42
CA LYS A 167 4.68 14.01 -17.69
C LYS A 167 5.12 13.13 -18.86
N LYS A 168 4.87 13.64 -20.09
CA LYS A 168 5.17 12.96 -21.36
C LYS A 168 6.60 12.38 -21.42
N ASN A 169 7.63 13.17 -21.07
CA ASN A 169 9.03 12.74 -21.15
C ASN A 169 9.32 11.54 -20.21
N ILE A 170 8.76 11.54 -19.02
CA ILE A 170 8.88 10.44 -18.05
C ILE A 170 8.12 9.21 -18.55
N ALA A 171 6.91 9.40 -19.09
CA ALA A 171 6.10 8.31 -19.63
C ALA A 171 6.79 7.62 -20.83
N LEU A 172 7.50 8.35 -21.67
CA LEU A 172 8.29 7.79 -22.77
C LEU A 172 9.41 6.89 -22.23
N GLU A 173 10.10 7.31 -21.20
CA GLU A 173 11.17 6.52 -20.58
C GLU A 173 10.64 5.28 -19.88
N ILE A 174 9.58 5.42 -19.08
CA ILE A 174 8.88 4.32 -18.43
C ILE A 174 8.39 3.29 -19.47
N ASN A 175 7.90 3.75 -20.62
CA ASN A 175 7.30 2.88 -21.64
C ASN A 175 8.32 1.96 -22.33
N LYS A 176 9.62 2.26 -22.25
CA LYS A 176 10.70 1.38 -22.76
C LYS A 176 10.82 0.08 -21.97
N ASN A 177 10.28 0.04 -20.75
CA ASN A 177 10.45 -1.06 -19.81
C ASN A 177 9.14 -1.83 -19.62
N PHE A 178 9.25 -3.10 -19.26
CA PHE A 178 8.08 -3.90 -18.83
C PHE A 178 7.84 -3.67 -17.34
N LEU A 179 6.66 -3.13 -17.02
CA LEU A 179 6.22 -2.84 -15.66
C LEU A 179 4.77 -3.26 -15.50
N GLU A 180 4.38 -3.69 -14.32
CA GLU A 180 3.00 -4.10 -14.05
C GLU A 180 2.12 -2.97 -13.53
N VAL A 181 2.68 -2.10 -12.70
CA VAL A 181 1.93 -1.02 -12.05
C VAL A 181 2.77 0.26 -12.00
N ILE A 182 2.13 1.38 -12.27
CA ILE A 182 2.71 2.71 -12.15
C ILE A 182 1.82 3.57 -11.27
N LEU A 183 2.40 4.13 -10.21
CA LEU A 183 1.76 5.11 -9.33
C LEU A 183 2.37 6.49 -9.55
N GLY A 184 1.53 7.53 -9.66
CA GLY A 184 1.98 8.92 -9.79
C GLY A 184 1.03 9.89 -9.10
N LYS A 185 1.56 11.03 -8.63
CA LYS A 185 0.71 12.14 -8.15
C LYS A 185 0.07 12.88 -9.31
N GLY A 186 -0.74 12.16 -10.09
CA GLY A 186 -1.37 12.62 -11.32
C GLY A 186 -0.53 12.33 -12.58
N PHE A 187 -1.18 12.51 -13.72
CA PHE A 187 -0.64 12.26 -15.05
C PHE A 187 -1.10 13.38 -15.97
N ASP A 188 -0.28 13.80 -16.94
CA ASP A 188 -0.76 14.68 -18.00
C ASP A 188 -1.44 13.88 -19.14
N LYS A 189 -2.11 14.59 -20.05
CA LYS A 189 -2.86 13.97 -21.15
C LYS A 189 -1.96 13.14 -22.07
N ASP A 190 -0.76 13.62 -22.35
CA ASP A 190 0.19 12.97 -23.26
C ASP A 190 0.81 11.72 -22.61
N SER A 191 1.16 11.79 -21.32
CA SER A 191 1.64 10.62 -20.58
C SER A 191 0.61 9.50 -20.56
N LEU A 192 -0.67 9.83 -20.33
CA LEU A 192 -1.74 8.85 -20.40
C LEU A 192 -1.92 8.22 -21.77
N LYS A 193 -1.81 9.03 -22.86
CA LYS A 193 -1.86 8.48 -24.23
C LYS A 193 -0.75 7.47 -24.49
N ILE A 194 0.45 7.71 -23.96
CA ILE A 194 1.59 6.80 -24.11
C ILE A 194 1.39 5.52 -23.29
N LEU A 195 1.12 5.67 -22.01
CA LEU A 195 1.06 4.54 -21.07
C LEU A 195 -0.15 3.63 -21.33
N LYS A 196 -1.29 4.17 -21.73
CA LYS A 196 -2.50 3.40 -22.05
C LYS A 196 -2.38 2.51 -23.29
N LYS A 197 -1.35 2.69 -24.13
CA LYS A 197 -1.05 1.74 -25.24
C LYS A 197 -0.76 0.33 -24.71
N LYS A 198 -0.24 0.21 -23.49
CA LYS A 198 -0.04 -1.08 -22.81
C LYS A 198 -1.33 -1.48 -22.07
N LYS A 199 -2.21 -2.24 -22.72
CA LYS A 199 -3.55 -2.62 -22.22
C LYS A 199 -3.55 -3.20 -20.80
N ASN A 200 -2.49 -3.93 -20.43
CA ASN A 200 -2.39 -4.62 -19.15
C ASN A 200 -1.75 -3.77 -18.04
N LEU A 201 -1.08 -2.66 -18.38
CA LEU A 201 -0.41 -1.78 -17.44
C LEU A 201 -1.42 -1.11 -16.50
N ARG A 202 -1.25 -1.29 -15.22
CA ARG A 202 -2.11 -0.66 -14.22
C ARG A 202 -1.58 0.72 -13.90
N ILE A 203 -2.39 1.75 -14.13
CA ILE A 203 -2.04 3.15 -13.87
C ILE A 203 -2.87 3.61 -12.67
N ILE A 204 -2.17 4.10 -11.64
CA ILE A 204 -2.77 4.47 -10.36
C ILE A 204 -2.46 5.93 -10.04
N ASP A 205 -3.50 6.70 -9.82
CA ASP A 205 -3.40 8.08 -9.34
C ASP A 205 -3.40 8.09 -7.80
N ILE A 206 -2.31 8.60 -7.25
CA ILE A 206 -2.09 8.80 -5.81
C ILE A 206 -2.13 10.28 -5.39
N SER A 207 -2.67 11.18 -6.23
CA SER A 207 -2.73 12.62 -5.94
C SER A 207 -3.48 12.95 -4.65
N LYS A 208 -4.48 12.13 -4.30
CA LYS A 208 -5.28 12.24 -3.08
C LYS A 208 -4.80 11.35 -1.92
N PHE A 209 -3.71 10.60 -2.13
CA PHE A 209 -3.19 9.71 -1.10
C PHE A 209 -2.65 10.50 0.09
N LYS A 210 -3.18 10.19 1.26
CA LYS A 210 -2.71 10.71 2.55
C LYS A 210 -2.21 9.53 3.39
N PRO A 211 -0.93 9.51 3.77
CA PRO A 211 -0.40 8.44 4.60
C PRO A 211 -1.08 8.44 5.97
N LYS A 212 -1.47 7.26 6.43
CA LYS A 212 -2.02 7.05 7.76
C LYS A 212 -0.98 6.38 8.65
N ASN A 213 -0.95 6.79 9.91
CA ASN A 213 -0.07 6.17 10.90
C ASN A 213 -0.76 4.93 11.48
N ILE A 214 -0.66 3.81 10.75
CA ILE A 214 -1.25 2.54 11.14
C ILE A 214 -0.15 1.62 11.65
N SER A 215 -0.38 0.93 12.77
CA SER A 215 0.51 -0.12 13.28
C SER A 215 0.65 -1.26 12.27
N SER A 216 1.76 -1.94 12.26
CA SER A 216 1.93 -3.16 11.46
C SER A 216 1.48 -4.37 12.27
N PHE A 217 0.84 -5.31 11.60
CA PHE A 217 0.32 -6.56 12.16
C PHE A 217 0.98 -7.75 11.48
N ARG A 218 1.27 -8.78 12.25
CA ARG A 218 1.66 -10.10 11.75
C ARG A 218 0.85 -11.15 12.47
N PHE A 219 0.03 -11.88 11.74
CA PHE A 219 -0.81 -12.95 12.25
C PHE A 219 -0.08 -14.29 12.20
N PHE A 220 -0.25 -15.09 13.24
CA PHE A 220 0.28 -16.44 13.31
C PHE A 220 -0.57 -17.27 14.30
N ASP A 221 -1.13 -18.35 13.84
CA ASP A 221 -1.76 -19.43 14.61
C ASP A 221 -2.47 -18.98 15.92
N GLY A 222 -3.59 -18.29 15.76
CA GLY A 222 -4.40 -17.79 16.89
C GLY A 222 -3.81 -16.61 17.67
N SER A 223 -2.65 -16.10 17.25
CA SER A 223 -2.00 -14.93 17.83
C SER A 223 -1.66 -13.88 16.79
N PHE A 224 -1.35 -12.67 17.22
CA PHE A 224 -0.80 -11.65 16.32
C PHE A 224 0.17 -10.73 17.06
N LEU A 225 1.19 -10.35 16.33
CA LEU A 225 2.12 -9.30 16.75
C LEU A 225 1.65 -7.96 16.23
N ILE A 226 1.78 -6.94 17.05
CA ILE A 226 1.52 -5.56 16.66
C ILE A 226 2.70 -4.68 17.06
N GLN A 227 3.13 -3.81 16.16
CA GLN A 227 4.18 -2.83 16.41
C GLN A 227 3.89 -1.51 15.71
N ASN A 228 4.49 -0.45 16.22
CA ASN A 228 4.47 0.83 15.55
C ASN A 228 5.31 0.79 14.27
N LYS A 229 4.95 1.61 13.28
CA LYS A 229 5.82 1.82 12.12
C LYS A 229 7.18 2.38 12.55
N ASN A 230 8.24 1.89 11.94
CA ASN A 230 9.58 2.43 12.14
C ASN A 230 9.69 3.84 11.53
N LYS A 231 9.71 4.87 12.41
CA LYS A 231 9.81 6.28 12.02
C LYS A 231 11.23 6.84 12.21
N ILE A 232 12.18 6.00 12.61
CA ILE A 232 13.55 6.46 12.85
C ILE A 232 14.13 7.01 11.55
N VAL A 233 14.71 8.20 11.65
CA VAL A 233 15.56 8.85 10.65
C VAL A 233 16.93 9.05 11.25
N LEU A 234 17.95 9.01 10.42
CA LEU A 234 19.32 9.24 10.86
C LEU A 234 19.47 10.65 11.44
N ASP A 235 19.93 10.75 12.69
CA ASP A 235 20.25 12.02 13.33
C ASP A 235 21.75 12.31 13.16
N ARG A 236 22.08 13.26 12.30
CA ARG A 236 23.47 13.64 12.00
C ARG A 236 24.28 14.02 13.25
N LYS A 237 23.63 14.54 14.29
CA LYS A 237 24.30 14.93 15.55
C LYS A 237 24.80 13.72 16.35
N LYS A 238 24.25 12.53 16.10
CA LYS A 238 24.59 11.30 16.79
C LYS A 238 25.57 10.40 16.01
N ILE A 239 25.94 10.81 14.79
CA ILE A 239 26.86 10.01 13.96
C ILE A 239 28.30 10.27 14.40
N LYS A 240 29.06 9.20 14.55
CA LYS A 240 30.53 9.23 14.74
C LYS A 240 31.19 8.48 13.59
N CYS A 241 32.14 9.13 12.92
CA CYS A 241 33.02 8.44 11.99
C CYS A 241 34.03 7.62 12.77
N VAL A 242 33.96 6.29 12.66
CA VAL A 242 34.87 5.34 13.35
C VAL A 242 35.96 4.81 12.42
N THR A 243 35.90 5.13 11.13
CA THR A 243 36.88 4.75 10.12
C THR A 243 38.00 5.79 10.02
N LYS A 244 39.17 5.38 9.48
CA LYS A 244 40.30 6.31 9.23
C LYS A 244 39.92 7.40 8.24
N LEU A 245 39.24 7.03 7.14
CA LEU A 245 38.73 7.96 6.16
C LEU A 245 37.39 8.54 6.65
N LYS A 246 37.28 9.85 6.58
CA LYS A 246 36.03 10.55 6.91
C LYS A 246 35.22 10.79 5.64
N PRO A 247 33.90 10.60 5.65
CA PRO A 247 33.08 10.88 4.51
C PRO A 247 33.03 12.39 4.19
N SER A 248 33.04 12.72 2.92
CA SER A 248 32.72 14.07 2.43
C SER A 248 31.27 14.45 2.77
N LYS A 249 30.93 15.72 2.64
CA LYS A 249 29.53 16.18 2.83
C LYS A 249 28.55 15.49 1.87
N LYS A 250 29.01 15.17 0.64
CA LYS A 250 28.21 14.48 -0.38
C LYS A 250 27.97 13.04 0.05
N GLU A 251 29.01 12.29 0.37
CA GLU A 251 28.93 10.90 0.83
C GLU A 251 28.09 10.77 2.10
N LEU A 252 28.20 11.72 3.04
CA LEU A 252 27.37 11.72 4.23
C LEU A 252 25.88 11.86 3.90
N ALA A 253 25.51 12.65 2.88
CA ALA A 253 24.12 12.79 2.44
C ALA A 253 23.63 11.50 1.77
N GLU A 254 24.47 10.82 1.00
CA GLU A 254 24.16 9.54 0.38
C GLU A 254 23.99 8.43 1.43
N ILE A 255 24.88 8.37 2.42
CA ILE A 255 24.77 7.45 3.58
C ILE A 255 23.46 7.69 4.35
N GLU A 256 23.09 8.95 4.60
CA GLU A 256 21.83 9.27 5.27
C GLU A 256 20.62 8.80 4.46
N PHE A 257 20.64 8.99 3.16
CA PHE A 257 19.59 8.51 2.26
C PHE A 257 19.49 6.98 2.31
N ALA A 258 20.62 6.28 2.11
CA ALA A 258 20.68 4.82 2.16
C ALA A 258 20.21 4.26 3.50
N PHE A 259 20.65 4.86 4.63
CA PHE A 259 20.19 4.47 5.97
C PHE A 259 18.68 4.63 6.12
N ASN A 260 18.10 5.74 5.65
CA ASN A 260 16.67 5.98 5.74
C ASN A 260 15.86 5.03 4.87
N ILE A 261 16.44 4.49 3.79
CA ILE A 261 15.81 3.47 2.93
C ILE A 261 15.95 2.07 3.52
N SER A 262 17.07 1.75 4.18
CA SER A 262 17.36 0.40 4.69
C SER A 262 16.29 -0.17 5.63
N LYS A 263 15.55 0.69 6.36
CA LYS A 263 14.45 0.25 7.23
C LYS A 263 13.26 -0.39 6.49
N TYR A 264 13.18 -0.23 5.17
CA TYR A 264 12.15 -0.84 4.32
C TYR A 264 12.62 -2.11 3.61
N VAL A 265 13.90 -2.41 3.71
CA VAL A 265 14.50 -3.63 3.15
C VAL A 265 14.45 -4.74 4.19
N LYS A 266 14.07 -5.94 3.76
CA LYS A 266 13.98 -7.10 4.68
C LYS A 266 15.35 -7.43 5.27
N SER A 267 15.40 -7.64 6.58
CA SER A 267 16.62 -8.05 7.29
C SER A 267 17.08 -9.45 6.87
N ASN A 268 18.37 -9.74 6.82
CA ASN A 268 19.48 -8.80 6.97
C ASN A 268 19.74 -8.14 5.61
N ALA A 269 19.82 -6.83 5.56
CA ALA A 269 19.88 -6.09 4.31
C ALA A 269 21.09 -5.16 4.25
N ILE A 270 21.61 -4.99 3.04
CA ILE A 270 22.60 -3.98 2.68
C ILE A 270 21.96 -3.10 1.61
N VAL A 271 22.15 -1.79 1.73
CA VAL A 271 21.73 -0.78 0.75
C VAL A 271 22.97 -0.02 0.30
N LEU A 272 23.18 0.01 -1.02
CA LEU A 272 24.30 0.68 -1.68
C LEU A 272 23.83 1.91 -2.45
#